data_b66804d6be3ffcbf8de807077043e5f4
#
_entry.id   b66804d6be3ffcbf8de807077043e5f4
#
_cell.length_a   1.000
_cell.length_b   1.000
_cell.length_c   1.000
_cell.angle_alpha   90.00
_cell.angle_beta   90.00
_cell.angle_gamma   90.00
#
_symmetry.space_group_name_H-M   'P 1'
#
loop_
_entity.id
_entity.type
_entity.pdbx_description
1 polymer ?
#
loop_
_entity_poly.entity_id
_entity_poly.type
_entity_poly.pdbx_seq_one_letter_code
_entity_poly.pdbx_strand_id
1 'polypeptide(L)'
;MTDTRIERDSMGELAVPATALYGAQTQRAVNNFPVSGQRMPQAFVRALLLAKAAAARANVSLQQLDAPMGEAIAETCLQLLQEDFMQHFPVDVFQTGSGTSSNMNANEVVATLASRRLGGKVNPNDHVNCGQSSNDIIPSTIHISVALEISERLLPALRHLEQTIQSKAGEVHAYVKTGRTHLMDAMPVRMSQVLGGWAQQVRQAGVHIESVLPALQQLAQGGTAVGTGINAHPRFAERFSQELNDLTGLAFRPGDDFFALIGSQDTAVAASGQLKTLAVTLMKLANDLRWMNSGPLAGLGEIELEALQPGSSIMPGKVNPVIPEATAMVAAQVIGNDAAIAVAGQSGNFELNVMLPLVADNLLHSIQLLANVSRLLADKAIASFKVNQGKLSEALARNPILVTALNPIIGYQKAAEIAKQAYREGRPIIDVALENTDLDRARLEVLLDPEKLTAGGL
;
A
#
# COMPACT_ATOMS: atom_id res chain seq x y z
N MET A 1 35.36 19.43 -15.02
CA MET A 1 34.42 19.16 -16.13
C MET A 1 34.24 17.66 -16.17
N THR A 2 33.00 17.19 -16.10
CA THR A 2 32.71 15.75 -16.27
C THR A 2 33.07 15.36 -17.69
N ASP A 3 33.85 14.30 -17.84
CA ASP A 3 34.22 13.76 -19.15
C ASP A 3 32.93 13.33 -19.89
N THR A 4 32.82 13.70 -21.19
CA THR A 4 31.61 13.45 -21.99
C THR A 4 31.98 12.74 -23.30
N ARG A 5 31.04 11.92 -23.79
CA ARG A 5 31.07 11.35 -25.15
C ARG A 5 29.94 11.92 -25.99
N ILE A 6 30.11 11.92 -27.30
CA ILE A 6 29.05 12.32 -28.23
C ILE A 6 28.20 11.10 -28.58
N GLU A 7 26.89 11.22 -28.35
CA GLU A 7 25.86 10.29 -28.80
C GLU A 7 24.95 10.96 -29.83
N ARG A 8 24.25 10.17 -30.65
CA ARG A 8 23.41 10.68 -31.72
C ARG A 8 22.07 9.99 -31.75
N ASP A 9 21.00 10.77 -31.92
CA ASP A 9 19.66 10.30 -32.22
C ASP A 9 19.10 10.95 -33.51
N SER A 10 17.79 10.79 -33.77
CA SER A 10 17.16 11.39 -34.95
C SER A 10 17.14 12.94 -34.96
N MET A 11 17.37 13.58 -33.81
CA MET A 11 17.46 15.05 -33.69
C MET A 11 18.87 15.60 -33.75
N GLY A 12 19.90 14.73 -33.87
CA GLY A 12 21.30 15.13 -33.99
C GLY A 12 22.17 14.69 -32.81
N GLU A 13 23.35 15.30 -32.74
CA GLU A 13 24.35 14.96 -31.72
C GLU A 13 24.10 15.64 -30.39
N LEU A 14 24.47 14.94 -29.31
CA LEU A 14 24.35 15.41 -27.93
C LEU A 14 25.50 14.85 -27.09
N ALA A 15 26.05 15.70 -26.20
CA ALA A 15 27.04 15.26 -25.22
C ALA A 15 26.32 14.53 -24.06
N VAL A 16 26.82 13.33 -23.76
CA VAL A 16 26.34 12.45 -22.67
C VAL A 16 27.52 12.17 -21.73
N PRO A 17 27.35 12.08 -20.41
CA PRO A 17 28.43 11.70 -19.49
C PRO A 17 29.13 10.43 -19.97
N ALA A 18 30.47 10.43 -20.03
CA ALA A 18 31.25 9.31 -20.59
C ALA A 18 30.96 7.97 -19.89
N THR A 19 30.65 8.01 -18.59
CA THR A 19 30.34 6.82 -17.77
C THR A 19 28.88 6.35 -17.84
N ALA A 20 27.97 7.17 -18.39
CA ALA A 20 26.54 6.80 -18.47
C ALA A 20 26.34 5.62 -19.43
N LEU A 21 25.47 4.70 -19.04
CA LEU A 21 25.07 3.58 -19.91
C LEU A 21 23.97 3.97 -20.91
N TYR A 22 23.22 5.02 -20.61
CA TYR A 22 22.16 5.55 -21.48
C TYR A 22 22.77 6.43 -22.61
N GLY A 23 21.98 6.72 -23.62
CA GLY A 23 22.34 7.47 -24.82
C GLY A 23 21.69 8.85 -24.92
N ALA A 24 21.56 9.33 -26.18
CA ALA A 24 21.10 10.68 -26.48
C ALA A 24 19.67 10.96 -26.09
N GLN A 25 18.74 10.03 -26.29
CA GLN A 25 17.30 10.26 -25.97
C GLN A 25 17.09 10.41 -24.46
N THR A 26 17.75 9.60 -23.64
CA THR A 26 17.70 9.74 -22.18
C THR A 26 18.31 11.06 -21.75
N GLN A 27 19.46 11.45 -22.29
CA GLN A 27 20.10 12.73 -21.94
C GLN A 27 19.21 13.92 -22.29
N ARG A 28 18.49 13.87 -23.43
CA ARG A 28 17.49 14.92 -23.76
C ARG A 28 16.40 14.98 -22.73
N ALA A 29 15.89 13.83 -22.29
CA ALA A 29 14.86 13.78 -21.25
C ALA A 29 15.36 14.38 -19.93
N VAL A 30 16.57 14.04 -19.50
CA VAL A 30 17.20 14.64 -18.30
C VAL A 30 17.32 16.15 -18.42
N ASN A 31 17.70 16.65 -19.60
CA ASN A 31 17.85 18.08 -19.86
C ASN A 31 16.49 18.81 -19.91
N ASN A 32 15.47 18.16 -20.47
CA ASN A 32 14.14 18.75 -20.70
C ASN A 32 13.27 18.76 -19.44
N PHE A 33 13.47 17.83 -18.51
CA PHE A 33 12.56 17.61 -17.39
C PHE A 33 13.24 17.70 -16.00
N PRO A 34 13.97 18.77 -15.67
CA PRO A 34 14.46 18.99 -14.31
C PRO A 34 13.34 19.57 -13.43
N VAL A 35 12.31 18.75 -13.12
CA VAL A 35 11.07 19.23 -12.49
C VAL A 35 11.07 18.95 -10.99
N SER A 36 11.15 17.68 -10.58
CA SER A 36 11.07 17.30 -9.16
C SER A 36 12.41 16.80 -8.59
N GLY A 37 13.29 16.33 -9.43
CA GLY A 37 14.49 15.59 -9.04
C GLY A 37 14.19 14.16 -8.56
N GLN A 38 12.93 13.72 -8.59
CA GLN A 38 12.51 12.38 -8.23
C GLN A 38 12.55 11.47 -9.45
N ARG A 39 13.23 10.34 -9.32
CA ARG A 39 13.30 9.32 -10.37
C ARG A 39 12.09 8.42 -10.32
N MET A 40 11.83 7.69 -11.41
CA MET A 40 10.82 6.63 -11.41
C MET A 40 11.09 5.61 -10.29
N PRO A 41 10.02 5.07 -9.64
CA PRO A 41 10.19 4.07 -8.58
C PRO A 41 11.01 2.86 -9.03
N GLN A 42 11.85 2.34 -8.15
CA GLN A 42 12.65 1.15 -8.42
C GLN A 42 11.80 -0.06 -8.86
N ALA A 43 10.61 -0.24 -8.25
CA ALA A 43 9.66 -1.30 -8.62
C ALA A 43 9.18 -1.16 -10.08
N PHE A 44 8.97 0.07 -10.55
CA PHE A 44 8.62 0.32 -11.95
C PHE A 44 9.75 -0.06 -12.89
N VAL A 45 10.99 0.37 -12.61
CA VAL A 45 12.16 0.04 -13.44
C VAL A 45 12.43 -1.47 -13.42
N ARG A 46 12.30 -2.12 -12.26
CA ARG A 46 12.37 -3.59 -12.14
C ARG A 46 11.38 -4.28 -13.08
N ALA A 47 10.12 -3.87 -13.04
CA ALA A 47 9.08 -4.44 -13.89
C ALA A 47 9.33 -4.16 -15.39
N LEU A 48 9.84 -2.99 -15.74
CA LEU A 48 10.21 -2.65 -17.11
C LEU A 48 11.35 -3.55 -17.63
N LEU A 49 12.37 -3.80 -16.82
CA LEU A 49 13.46 -4.72 -17.18
C LEU A 49 12.97 -6.17 -17.32
N LEU A 50 12.08 -6.65 -16.45
CA LEU A 50 11.45 -7.96 -16.60
C LEU A 50 10.63 -8.06 -17.90
N ALA A 51 9.88 -7.00 -18.20
CA ALA A 51 9.10 -6.92 -19.44
C ALA A 51 10.01 -6.92 -20.68
N LYS A 52 11.16 -6.21 -20.65
CA LYS A 52 12.14 -6.24 -21.75
C LYS A 52 12.76 -7.62 -21.92
N ALA A 53 13.08 -8.32 -20.84
CA ALA A 53 13.56 -9.69 -20.90
C ALA A 53 12.53 -10.64 -21.51
N ALA A 54 11.27 -10.55 -21.07
CA ALA A 54 10.16 -11.35 -21.63
C ALA A 54 9.93 -11.07 -23.13
N ALA A 55 9.95 -9.76 -23.51
CA ALA A 55 9.80 -9.36 -24.91
C ALA A 55 10.92 -9.92 -25.82
N ALA A 56 12.18 -9.88 -25.36
CA ALA A 56 13.30 -10.43 -26.10
C ALA A 56 13.15 -11.94 -26.32
N ARG A 57 12.82 -12.70 -25.26
CA ARG A 57 12.58 -14.15 -25.36
C ARG A 57 11.40 -14.49 -26.27
N ALA A 58 10.28 -13.76 -26.13
CA ALA A 58 9.12 -13.90 -26.99
C ALA A 58 9.50 -13.69 -28.48
N ASN A 59 10.23 -12.63 -28.79
CA ASN A 59 10.66 -12.32 -30.15
C ASN A 59 11.62 -13.37 -30.73
N VAL A 60 12.52 -13.95 -29.91
CA VAL A 60 13.33 -15.11 -30.33
C VAL A 60 12.45 -16.31 -30.68
N SER A 61 11.50 -16.67 -29.80
CA SER A 61 10.61 -17.79 -30.05
C SER A 61 9.73 -17.64 -31.28
N LEU A 62 9.45 -16.38 -31.66
CA LEU A 62 8.67 -15.99 -32.85
C LEU A 62 9.53 -15.69 -34.08
N GLN A 63 10.85 -15.90 -34.00
CA GLN A 63 11.83 -15.63 -35.09
C GLN A 63 11.84 -14.18 -35.57
N GLN A 64 11.53 -13.23 -34.68
CA GLN A 64 11.62 -11.79 -34.93
C GLN A 64 12.99 -11.22 -34.50
N LEU A 65 13.72 -11.93 -33.64
CA LEU A 65 15.10 -11.65 -33.23
C LEU A 65 15.92 -12.94 -33.33
N ASP A 66 17.17 -12.81 -33.71
CA ASP A 66 18.14 -13.90 -33.65
C ASP A 66 18.37 -14.32 -32.20
N ALA A 67 18.53 -15.65 -31.96
CA ALA A 67 18.67 -16.18 -30.61
C ALA A 67 19.82 -15.54 -29.81
N PRO A 68 21.07 -15.40 -30.35
CA PRO A 68 22.15 -14.76 -29.60
C PRO A 68 21.84 -13.30 -29.22
N MET A 69 21.13 -12.56 -30.07
CA MET A 69 20.72 -11.18 -29.82
C MET A 69 19.69 -11.10 -28.70
N GLY A 70 18.64 -11.90 -28.79
CA GLY A 70 17.57 -11.92 -27.79
C GLY A 70 18.04 -12.43 -26.43
N GLU A 71 18.90 -13.45 -26.41
CA GLU A 71 19.53 -13.95 -25.17
C GLU A 71 20.41 -12.86 -24.53
N ALA A 72 21.25 -12.16 -25.30
CA ALA A 72 22.07 -11.07 -24.77
C ALA A 72 21.23 -9.95 -24.16
N ILE A 73 20.08 -9.61 -24.76
CA ILE A 73 19.13 -8.62 -24.22
C ILE A 73 18.50 -9.14 -22.93
N ALA A 74 17.93 -10.34 -22.93
CA ALA A 74 17.24 -10.92 -21.78
C ALA A 74 18.18 -11.09 -20.57
N GLU A 75 19.35 -11.68 -20.77
CA GLU A 75 20.33 -11.85 -19.70
C GLU A 75 20.87 -10.51 -19.15
N THR A 76 21.01 -9.50 -20.00
CA THR A 76 21.40 -8.16 -19.56
C THR A 76 20.34 -7.55 -18.63
N CYS A 77 19.05 -7.67 -18.99
CA CYS A 77 17.96 -7.21 -18.13
C CYS A 77 17.98 -7.93 -16.78
N LEU A 78 18.14 -9.26 -16.78
CA LEU A 78 18.13 -10.06 -15.55
C LEU A 78 19.37 -9.81 -14.68
N GLN A 79 20.53 -9.58 -15.28
CA GLN A 79 21.75 -9.22 -14.56
C GLN A 79 21.63 -7.85 -13.91
N LEU A 80 21.11 -6.84 -14.61
CA LEU A 80 20.85 -5.51 -14.03
C LEU A 80 20.03 -5.58 -12.75
N LEU A 81 19.06 -6.50 -12.66
CA LEU A 81 18.22 -6.67 -11.46
C LEU A 81 18.98 -7.20 -10.23
N GLN A 82 20.20 -7.71 -10.40
CA GLN A 82 21.08 -8.17 -9.30
C GLN A 82 22.06 -7.08 -8.81
N GLU A 83 22.05 -5.92 -9.45
CA GLU A 83 22.98 -4.81 -9.18
C GLU A 83 22.23 -3.58 -8.68
N ASP A 84 22.95 -2.53 -8.28
CA ASP A 84 22.35 -1.20 -8.05
C ASP A 84 22.12 -0.51 -9.40
N PHE A 85 21.03 -0.86 -10.05
CA PHE A 85 20.70 -0.39 -11.41
C PHE A 85 20.13 1.02 -11.44
N MET A 86 19.59 1.54 -10.33
CA MET A 86 18.88 2.84 -10.34
C MET A 86 19.76 4.03 -10.73
N GLN A 87 21.07 3.92 -10.59
CA GLN A 87 22.00 4.95 -11.05
C GLN A 87 21.94 5.19 -12.58
N HIS A 88 21.48 4.21 -13.35
CA HIS A 88 21.37 4.27 -14.82
C HIS A 88 20.02 4.80 -15.30
N PHE A 89 19.08 5.08 -14.38
CA PHE A 89 17.72 5.54 -14.67
C PHE A 89 17.46 6.92 -14.05
N PRO A 90 18.06 8.00 -14.64
CA PRO A 90 18.00 9.34 -14.04
C PRO A 90 16.76 10.16 -14.40
N VAL A 91 15.86 9.65 -15.26
CA VAL A 91 14.72 10.42 -15.79
C VAL A 91 13.73 10.74 -14.67
N ASP A 92 13.31 12.01 -14.60
CA ASP A 92 12.34 12.51 -13.63
C ASP A 92 10.96 11.87 -13.83
N VAL A 93 10.19 11.73 -12.75
CA VAL A 93 8.79 11.28 -12.81
C VAL A 93 7.96 12.19 -13.73
N PHE A 94 8.15 13.50 -13.63
CA PHE A 94 7.47 14.49 -14.49
C PHE A 94 8.22 14.61 -15.82
N GLN A 95 7.91 13.69 -16.71
CA GLN A 95 8.51 13.49 -18.04
C GLN A 95 7.43 13.51 -19.12
N THR A 96 7.73 13.03 -20.34
CA THR A 96 6.67 12.83 -21.35
C THR A 96 5.58 11.90 -20.81
N GLY A 97 4.32 12.29 -20.96
CA GLY A 97 3.19 11.67 -20.30
C GLY A 97 2.94 10.21 -20.68
N SER A 98 3.39 9.77 -21.85
CA SER A 98 3.39 8.36 -22.29
C SER A 98 4.46 7.50 -21.64
N GLY A 99 5.40 8.08 -20.87
CA GLY A 99 6.55 7.37 -20.30
C GLY A 99 7.63 6.98 -21.33
N THR A 100 7.56 7.52 -22.55
CA THR A 100 8.57 7.20 -23.60
C THR A 100 10.00 7.48 -23.15
N SER A 101 10.22 8.52 -22.34
CA SER A 101 11.55 8.82 -21.81
C SER A 101 12.11 7.68 -20.95
N SER A 102 11.30 7.09 -20.08
CA SER A 102 11.68 5.91 -19.28
C SER A 102 11.85 4.65 -20.14
N ASN A 103 10.97 4.43 -21.12
CA ASN A 103 11.10 3.32 -22.05
C ASN A 103 12.42 3.39 -22.81
N MET A 104 12.74 4.56 -23.37
CA MET A 104 13.99 4.74 -24.11
C MET A 104 15.22 4.68 -23.21
N ASN A 105 15.12 5.15 -21.97
CA ASN A 105 16.19 4.99 -20.98
C ASN A 105 16.51 3.49 -20.79
N ALA A 106 15.51 2.65 -20.57
CA ALA A 106 15.71 1.21 -20.46
C ALA A 106 16.30 0.61 -21.74
N ASN A 107 15.77 1.00 -22.91
CA ASN A 107 16.25 0.51 -24.20
C ASN A 107 17.71 0.86 -24.44
N GLU A 108 18.15 2.10 -24.15
CA GLU A 108 19.53 2.56 -24.34
C GLU A 108 20.51 1.88 -23.38
N VAL A 109 20.15 1.76 -22.09
CA VAL A 109 20.97 1.06 -21.09
C VAL A 109 21.14 -0.41 -21.46
N VAL A 110 20.04 -1.10 -21.76
CA VAL A 110 20.08 -2.51 -22.15
C VAL A 110 20.84 -2.73 -23.45
N ALA A 111 20.61 -1.89 -24.47
CA ALA A 111 21.34 -1.97 -25.74
C ALA A 111 22.86 -1.80 -25.55
N THR A 112 23.29 -0.86 -24.71
CA THR A 112 24.71 -0.63 -24.40
C THR A 112 25.36 -1.86 -23.76
N LEU A 113 24.73 -2.45 -22.76
CA LEU A 113 25.28 -3.60 -22.05
C LEU A 113 25.19 -4.88 -22.88
N ALA A 114 24.04 -5.11 -23.57
CA ALA A 114 23.87 -6.25 -24.44
C ALA A 114 24.85 -6.23 -25.63
N SER A 115 25.18 -5.02 -26.17
CA SER A 115 26.21 -4.89 -27.20
C SER A 115 27.62 -5.33 -26.71
N ARG A 116 27.95 -4.99 -25.46
CA ARG A 116 29.21 -5.43 -24.83
C ARG A 116 29.23 -6.94 -24.64
N ARG A 117 28.13 -7.52 -24.20
CA ARG A 117 27.98 -8.97 -23.98
C ARG A 117 28.05 -9.75 -25.29
N LEU A 118 27.37 -9.29 -26.33
CA LEU A 118 27.31 -9.93 -27.65
C LEU A 118 28.56 -9.77 -28.44
N GLY A 119 29.39 -8.75 -28.18
CA GLY A 119 30.51 -8.36 -29.04
C GLY A 119 30.07 -7.77 -30.38
N GLY A 120 28.83 -7.28 -30.47
CA GLY A 120 28.20 -6.73 -31.68
C GLY A 120 27.17 -5.65 -31.32
N LYS A 121 26.73 -4.89 -32.32
CA LYS A 121 25.82 -3.76 -32.10
C LYS A 121 24.38 -4.24 -31.81
N VAL A 122 23.84 -3.92 -30.62
CA VAL A 122 22.44 -4.01 -30.30
C VAL A 122 21.80 -2.62 -30.43
N ASN A 123 20.72 -2.52 -31.20
CA ASN A 123 20.00 -1.27 -31.40
C ASN A 123 18.86 -1.12 -30.37
N PRO A 124 18.72 0.03 -29.67
CA PRO A 124 17.67 0.25 -28.68
C PRO A 124 16.25 0.21 -29.28
N ASN A 125 16.08 0.69 -30.53
CA ASN A 125 14.75 0.72 -31.18
C ASN A 125 14.42 -0.59 -31.91
N ASP A 126 15.37 -1.07 -32.74
CA ASP A 126 15.09 -2.21 -33.63
C ASP A 126 15.16 -3.55 -32.91
N HIS A 127 16.01 -3.66 -31.87
CA HIS A 127 16.23 -4.94 -31.16
C HIS A 127 15.60 -4.94 -29.76
N VAL A 128 15.95 -4.01 -28.86
CA VAL A 128 15.39 -3.99 -27.48
C VAL A 128 13.91 -3.68 -27.46
N ASN A 129 13.45 -2.79 -28.35
CA ASN A 129 12.05 -2.38 -28.47
C ASN A 129 11.28 -3.15 -29.56
N CYS A 130 11.81 -4.22 -30.11
CA CYS A 130 11.17 -5.02 -31.16
C CYS A 130 9.75 -5.44 -30.78
N GLY A 131 8.76 -5.15 -31.65
CA GLY A 131 7.35 -5.48 -31.45
C GLY A 131 6.66 -4.69 -30.33
N GLN A 132 7.22 -3.59 -29.89
CA GLN A 132 6.73 -2.77 -28.78
C GLN A 132 6.54 -1.31 -29.18
N SER A 133 5.70 -0.60 -28.44
CA SER A 133 5.63 0.86 -28.36
C SER A 133 5.72 1.29 -26.90
N SER A 134 6.13 2.53 -26.61
CA SER A 134 5.98 3.08 -25.27
C SER A 134 4.52 3.04 -24.82
N ASN A 135 3.58 3.16 -25.77
CA ASN A 135 2.16 3.24 -25.50
C ASN A 135 1.55 1.94 -24.97
N ASP A 136 2.12 0.78 -25.28
CA ASP A 136 1.68 -0.50 -24.73
C ASP A 136 2.60 -1.00 -23.60
N ILE A 137 3.94 -0.80 -23.69
CA ILE A 137 4.86 -1.32 -22.68
C ILE A 137 4.75 -0.55 -21.35
N ILE A 138 4.51 0.77 -21.36
CA ILE A 138 4.44 1.55 -20.12
C ILE A 138 3.20 1.22 -19.30
N PRO A 139 1.95 1.23 -19.84
CA PRO A 139 0.80 0.78 -19.06
C PRO A 139 0.92 -0.69 -18.62
N SER A 140 1.50 -1.57 -19.45
CA SER A 140 1.80 -2.94 -19.04
C SER A 140 2.78 -2.97 -17.86
N THR A 141 3.81 -2.13 -17.87
CA THR A 141 4.78 -2.03 -16.77
C THR A 141 4.12 -1.53 -15.48
N ILE A 142 3.16 -0.61 -15.56
CA ILE A 142 2.36 -0.19 -14.39
C ILE A 142 1.64 -1.39 -13.80
N HIS A 143 0.90 -2.14 -14.62
CA HIS A 143 0.18 -3.33 -14.17
C HIS A 143 1.11 -4.38 -13.58
N ILE A 144 2.23 -4.70 -14.24
CA ILE A 144 3.23 -5.67 -13.78
C ILE A 144 3.81 -5.26 -12.43
N SER A 145 4.29 -4.01 -12.32
CA SER A 145 4.92 -3.52 -11.09
C SER A 145 3.97 -3.51 -9.91
N VAL A 146 2.73 -3.07 -10.12
CA VAL A 146 1.69 -3.03 -9.09
C VAL A 146 1.29 -4.44 -8.65
N ALA A 147 1.09 -5.37 -9.59
CA ALA A 147 0.76 -6.76 -9.26
C ALA A 147 1.88 -7.44 -8.44
N LEU A 148 3.15 -7.21 -8.82
CA LEU A 148 4.30 -7.72 -8.09
C LEU A 148 4.39 -7.14 -6.67
N GLU A 149 4.34 -5.81 -6.52
CA GLU A 149 4.43 -5.16 -5.22
C GLU A 149 3.26 -5.51 -4.28
N ILE A 150 2.06 -5.67 -4.82
CA ILE A 150 0.91 -6.17 -4.05
C ILE A 150 1.18 -7.61 -3.57
N SER A 151 1.58 -8.51 -4.48
CA SER A 151 1.72 -9.93 -4.19
C SER A 151 2.93 -10.24 -3.29
N GLU A 152 4.08 -9.60 -3.57
CA GLU A 152 5.36 -9.89 -2.89
C GLU A 152 5.52 -9.11 -1.57
N ARG A 153 4.90 -7.92 -1.43
CA ARG A 153 5.15 -7.04 -0.29
C ARG A 153 3.91 -6.68 0.50
N LEU A 154 2.85 -6.16 -0.14
CA LEU A 154 1.70 -5.62 0.59
C LEU A 154 0.85 -6.71 1.23
N LEU A 155 0.41 -7.72 0.48
CA LEU A 155 -0.40 -8.81 1.03
C LEU A 155 0.32 -9.59 2.14
N PRO A 156 1.63 -9.92 2.03
CA PRO A 156 2.38 -10.48 3.14
C PRO A 156 2.45 -9.58 4.39
N ALA A 157 2.57 -8.24 4.20
CA ALA A 157 2.58 -7.30 5.31
C ALA A 157 1.22 -7.23 6.02
N LEU A 158 0.12 -7.28 5.26
CA LEU A 158 -1.24 -7.29 5.83
C LEU A 158 -1.53 -8.58 6.59
N ARG A 159 -1.12 -9.73 6.04
CA ARG A 159 -1.22 -11.02 6.75
C ARG A 159 -0.44 -11.01 8.06
N HIS A 160 0.76 -10.44 8.07
CA HIS A 160 1.56 -10.29 9.26
C HIS A 160 0.89 -9.38 10.31
N LEU A 161 0.35 -8.22 9.89
CA LEU A 161 -0.38 -7.31 10.76
C LEU A 161 -1.63 -8.00 11.35
N GLU A 162 -2.44 -8.68 10.53
CA GLU A 162 -3.62 -9.41 10.97
C GLU A 162 -3.28 -10.46 12.02
N GLN A 163 -2.28 -11.31 11.76
CA GLN A 163 -1.84 -12.36 12.67
C GLN A 163 -1.33 -11.79 13.99
N THR A 164 -0.57 -10.69 13.94
CA THR A 164 -0.08 -10.00 15.14
C THR A 164 -1.22 -9.45 15.98
N ILE A 165 -2.23 -8.84 15.35
CA ILE A 165 -3.43 -8.36 16.06
C ILE A 165 -4.18 -9.54 16.71
N GLN A 166 -4.37 -10.65 16.00
CA GLN A 166 -5.05 -11.84 16.52
C GLN A 166 -4.30 -12.47 17.70
N SER A 167 -2.97 -12.58 17.60
CA SER A 167 -2.13 -13.06 18.70
C SER A 167 -2.27 -12.17 19.93
N LYS A 168 -2.18 -10.86 19.74
CA LYS A 168 -2.36 -9.89 20.82
C LYS A 168 -3.76 -9.94 21.41
N ALA A 169 -4.80 -10.12 20.60
CA ALA A 169 -6.18 -10.30 21.07
C ALA A 169 -6.32 -11.51 22.01
N GLY A 170 -5.64 -12.61 21.69
CA GLY A 170 -5.60 -13.79 22.59
C GLY A 170 -4.92 -13.46 23.92
N GLU A 171 -3.77 -12.78 23.90
CA GLU A 171 -3.01 -12.38 25.09
C GLU A 171 -3.83 -11.48 26.04
N VAL A 172 -4.58 -10.53 25.47
CA VAL A 172 -5.34 -9.53 26.24
C VAL A 172 -6.81 -9.89 26.44
N HIS A 173 -7.22 -11.13 26.21
CA HIS A 173 -8.62 -11.56 26.27
C HIS A 173 -9.26 -11.35 27.64
N ALA A 174 -8.51 -11.52 28.71
CA ALA A 174 -9.03 -11.36 30.08
C ALA A 174 -9.36 -9.91 30.46
N TYR A 175 -8.86 -8.91 29.71
CA TYR A 175 -9.09 -7.52 30.04
C TYR A 175 -10.42 -7.01 29.50
N VAL A 176 -11.31 -6.62 30.42
CA VAL A 176 -12.57 -5.91 30.13
C VAL A 176 -12.35 -4.42 30.32
N LYS A 177 -12.94 -3.63 29.44
CA LYS A 177 -12.85 -2.16 29.44
C LYS A 177 -14.20 -1.53 29.20
N THR A 178 -14.35 -0.26 29.56
CA THR A 178 -15.47 0.55 29.13
C THR A 178 -15.41 0.74 27.61
N GLY A 179 -16.46 0.34 26.88
CA GLY A 179 -16.65 0.69 25.49
C GLY A 179 -16.96 2.18 25.34
N ARG A 180 -16.74 2.73 24.11
CA ARG A 180 -17.07 4.13 23.82
C ARG A 180 -17.81 4.24 22.49
N THR A 181 -18.89 5.02 22.51
CA THR A 181 -19.57 5.53 21.33
C THR A 181 -19.65 7.04 21.44
N HIS A 182 -19.41 7.78 20.36
CA HIS A 182 -19.28 9.25 20.40
C HIS A 182 -18.17 9.75 21.37
N LEU A 183 -17.15 8.93 21.66
CA LEU A 183 -16.16 9.11 22.72
C LEU A 183 -16.75 9.15 24.14
N MET A 184 -18.05 8.85 24.31
CA MET A 184 -18.73 8.76 25.59
C MET A 184 -18.74 7.33 26.10
N ASP A 185 -18.77 7.15 27.41
CA ASP A 185 -18.81 5.85 28.07
C ASP A 185 -20.04 5.04 27.63
N ALA A 186 -19.82 3.77 27.33
CA ALA A 186 -20.83 2.84 26.88
C ALA A 186 -20.70 1.49 27.62
N MET A 187 -21.35 0.46 27.11
CA MET A 187 -21.31 -0.89 27.70
C MET A 187 -19.89 -1.48 27.66
N PRO A 188 -19.59 -2.42 28.58
CA PRO A 188 -18.32 -3.11 28.62
C PRO A 188 -18.02 -3.89 27.34
N VAL A 189 -16.75 -3.91 26.94
CA VAL A 189 -16.21 -4.76 25.88
C VAL A 189 -14.91 -5.40 26.34
N ARG A 190 -14.56 -6.58 25.81
CA ARG A 190 -13.23 -7.14 25.99
C ARG A 190 -12.24 -6.42 25.08
N MET A 191 -11.02 -6.21 25.54
CA MET A 191 -9.94 -5.70 24.71
C MET A 191 -9.76 -6.56 23.46
N SER A 192 -9.87 -7.87 23.58
CA SER A 192 -9.81 -8.83 22.46
C SER A 192 -10.90 -8.63 21.40
N GLN A 193 -12.10 -8.19 21.78
CA GLN A 193 -13.19 -7.91 20.84
C GLN A 193 -12.85 -6.68 19.98
N VAL A 194 -12.27 -5.65 20.59
CA VAL A 194 -11.79 -4.46 19.87
C VAL A 194 -10.71 -4.85 18.86
N LEU A 195 -9.69 -5.59 19.31
CA LEU A 195 -8.62 -6.06 18.43
C LEU A 195 -9.14 -7.02 17.35
N GLY A 196 -10.06 -7.90 17.65
CA GLY A 196 -10.73 -8.78 16.69
C GLY A 196 -11.41 -8.00 15.55
N GLY A 197 -12.08 -6.88 15.89
CA GLY A 197 -12.63 -5.95 14.91
C GLY A 197 -11.56 -5.35 13.98
N TRP A 198 -10.40 -4.96 14.52
CA TRP A 198 -9.28 -4.46 13.71
C TRP A 198 -8.71 -5.54 12.79
N ALA A 199 -8.50 -6.75 13.31
CA ALA A 199 -8.02 -7.87 12.50
C ALA A 199 -8.96 -8.16 11.32
N GLN A 200 -10.28 -8.13 11.56
CA GLN A 200 -11.28 -8.32 10.52
C GLN A 200 -11.24 -7.20 9.46
N GLN A 201 -11.04 -5.94 9.87
CA GLN A 201 -10.91 -4.82 8.93
C GLN A 201 -9.66 -4.97 8.04
N VAL A 202 -8.51 -5.35 8.62
CA VAL A 202 -7.26 -5.57 7.88
C VAL A 202 -7.41 -6.74 6.90
N ARG A 203 -8.00 -7.85 7.35
CA ARG A 203 -8.31 -9.01 6.48
C ARG A 203 -9.17 -8.61 5.29
N GLN A 204 -10.26 -7.89 5.55
CA GLN A 204 -11.19 -7.46 4.50
C GLN A 204 -10.52 -6.53 3.49
N ALA A 205 -9.67 -5.60 3.96
CA ALA A 205 -8.88 -4.76 3.08
C ALA A 205 -7.92 -5.58 2.20
N GLY A 206 -7.30 -6.62 2.76
CA GLY A 206 -6.48 -7.57 2.00
C GLY A 206 -7.26 -8.27 0.89
N VAL A 207 -8.48 -8.77 1.20
CA VAL A 207 -9.37 -9.41 0.22
C VAL A 207 -9.75 -8.43 -0.92
N HIS A 208 -10.06 -7.19 -0.59
CA HIS A 208 -10.38 -6.16 -1.59
C HIS A 208 -9.19 -5.86 -2.50
N ILE A 209 -7.97 -5.76 -1.94
CA ILE A 209 -6.74 -5.54 -2.72
C ILE A 209 -6.45 -6.76 -3.59
N GLU A 210 -6.61 -7.98 -3.09
CA GLU A 210 -6.41 -9.19 -3.87
C GLU A 210 -7.39 -9.29 -5.06
N SER A 211 -8.61 -8.78 -4.89
CA SER A 211 -9.65 -8.82 -5.94
C SER A 211 -9.33 -8.02 -7.20
N VAL A 212 -8.40 -7.07 -7.15
CA VAL A 212 -7.97 -6.29 -8.34
C VAL A 212 -6.84 -6.97 -9.12
N LEU A 213 -6.18 -7.99 -8.58
CA LEU A 213 -5.06 -8.68 -9.25
C LEU A 213 -5.45 -9.27 -10.62
N PRO A 214 -6.61 -9.92 -10.80
CA PRO A 214 -6.99 -10.45 -12.12
C PRO A 214 -7.09 -9.37 -13.22
N ALA A 215 -7.49 -8.14 -12.87
CA ALA A 215 -7.52 -7.02 -13.80
C ALA A 215 -6.11 -6.45 -14.06
N LEU A 216 -5.27 -6.36 -13.04
CA LEU A 216 -3.86 -5.96 -13.17
C LEU A 216 -3.03 -6.97 -13.99
N GLN A 217 -3.44 -8.22 -14.03
CA GLN A 217 -2.78 -9.25 -14.83
C GLN A 217 -3.15 -9.21 -16.32
N GLN A 218 -4.05 -8.35 -16.73
CA GLN A 218 -4.32 -8.05 -18.14
C GLN A 218 -3.37 -6.95 -18.62
N LEU A 219 -2.66 -7.22 -19.71
CA LEU A 219 -1.60 -6.34 -20.21
C LEU A 219 -1.97 -5.70 -21.55
N ALA A 220 -1.62 -4.43 -21.73
CA ALA A 220 -1.72 -3.70 -22.99
C ALA A 220 -0.69 -4.18 -24.03
N GLN A 221 0.33 -4.93 -23.58
CA GLN A 221 1.46 -5.35 -24.41
C GLN A 221 1.01 -6.21 -25.59
N GLY A 222 1.36 -5.77 -26.79
CA GLY A 222 0.93 -6.33 -28.06
C GLY A 222 0.00 -5.39 -28.84
N GLY A 223 -0.60 -4.38 -28.19
CA GLY A 223 -1.40 -3.36 -28.83
C GLY A 223 -0.58 -2.35 -29.62
N THR A 224 0.69 -2.23 -29.30
CA THR A 224 1.68 -1.31 -29.88
C THR A 224 1.25 0.17 -29.83
N ALA A 225 1.23 0.87 -30.96
CA ALA A 225 1.09 2.33 -30.98
C ALA A 225 -0.30 2.83 -30.53
N VAL A 226 -1.38 2.15 -30.93
CA VAL A 226 -2.77 2.62 -30.71
C VAL A 226 -3.74 1.50 -30.32
N GLY A 227 -3.30 0.25 -30.23
CA GLY A 227 -4.14 -0.90 -29.91
C GLY A 227 -4.34 -1.91 -31.04
N THR A 228 -3.87 -1.61 -32.25
CA THR A 228 -4.04 -2.48 -33.43
C THR A 228 -2.98 -3.57 -33.58
N GLY A 229 -1.90 -3.49 -32.79
CA GLY A 229 -0.78 -4.43 -32.87
C GLY A 229 0.13 -4.26 -34.11
N ILE A 230 0.13 -3.07 -34.72
CA ILE A 230 0.98 -2.79 -35.88
C ILE A 230 2.46 -3.08 -35.58
N ASN A 231 3.15 -3.73 -36.51
CA ASN A 231 4.58 -4.10 -36.41
C ASN A 231 4.91 -5.11 -35.31
N ALA A 232 3.93 -5.74 -34.66
CA ALA A 232 4.13 -6.87 -33.76
C ALA A 232 3.70 -8.17 -34.45
N HIS A 233 4.38 -9.30 -34.14
CA HIS A 233 3.95 -10.59 -34.58
C HIS A 233 2.57 -10.94 -33.96
N PRO A 234 1.60 -11.54 -34.68
CA PRO A 234 0.22 -11.81 -34.17
C PRO A 234 0.17 -12.59 -32.85
N ARG A 235 1.17 -13.41 -32.54
CA ARG A 235 1.27 -14.15 -31.28
C ARG A 235 2.19 -13.47 -30.24
N PHE A 236 2.62 -12.25 -30.48
CA PHE A 236 3.57 -11.57 -29.58
C PHE A 236 3.01 -11.39 -28.18
N ALA A 237 1.78 -10.89 -28.04
CA ALA A 237 1.14 -10.66 -26.74
C ALA A 237 1.03 -11.93 -25.90
N GLU A 238 0.66 -13.06 -26.53
CA GLU A 238 0.55 -14.36 -25.89
C GLU A 238 1.93 -14.86 -25.40
N ARG A 239 2.94 -14.85 -26.30
CA ARG A 239 4.29 -15.32 -25.97
C ARG A 239 4.97 -14.44 -24.94
N PHE A 240 4.79 -13.12 -25.03
CA PHE A 240 5.26 -12.18 -24.04
C PHE A 240 4.72 -12.51 -22.64
N SER A 241 3.41 -12.72 -22.53
CA SER A 241 2.77 -13.07 -21.26
C SER A 241 3.28 -14.39 -20.69
N GLN A 242 3.50 -15.41 -21.52
CA GLN A 242 4.08 -16.69 -21.09
C GLN A 242 5.50 -16.50 -20.53
N GLU A 243 6.39 -15.83 -21.27
CA GLU A 243 7.76 -15.58 -20.82
C GLU A 243 7.80 -14.72 -19.54
N LEU A 244 6.88 -13.74 -19.41
CA LEU A 244 6.75 -12.94 -18.19
C LEU A 244 6.28 -13.78 -17.00
N ASN A 245 5.35 -14.70 -17.21
CA ASN A 245 4.87 -15.60 -16.15
C ASN A 245 5.99 -16.52 -15.64
N ASP A 246 6.83 -17.03 -16.53
CA ASP A 246 8.00 -17.84 -16.16
C ASP A 246 9.02 -17.04 -15.32
N LEU A 247 9.14 -15.73 -15.57
CA LEU A 247 10.04 -14.85 -14.83
C LEU A 247 9.48 -14.40 -13.48
N THR A 248 8.16 -14.30 -13.34
CA THR A 248 7.51 -13.65 -12.18
C THR A 248 6.74 -14.61 -11.28
N GLY A 249 6.33 -15.78 -11.80
CA GLY A 249 5.43 -16.70 -11.11
C GLY A 249 3.98 -16.22 -10.99
N LEU A 250 3.62 -15.09 -11.64
CA LEU A 250 2.24 -14.58 -11.71
C LEU A 250 1.57 -15.01 -13.02
N ALA A 251 0.24 -14.78 -13.12
CA ALA A 251 -0.58 -15.25 -14.25
C ALA A 251 -0.98 -14.09 -15.17
N PHE A 252 -0.02 -13.36 -15.73
CA PHE A 252 -0.29 -12.32 -16.71
C PHE A 252 -0.82 -12.92 -18.02
N ARG A 253 -1.68 -12.15 -18.70
CA ARG A 253 -2.28 -12.52 -19.99
C ARG A 253 -2.46 -11.28 -20.87
N PRO A 254 -2.57 -11.46 -22.21
CA PRO A 254 -3.01 -10.36 -23.07
C PRO A 254 -4.33 -9.78 -22.58
N GLY A 255 -4.49 -8.47 -22.65
CA GLY A 255 -5.74 -7.82 -22.37
C GLY A 255 -6.84 -8.23 -23.34
N ASP A 256 -8.08 -8.23 -22.87
CA ASP A 256 -9.24 -8.52 -23.70
C ASP A 256 -9.46 -7.44 -24.77
N ASP A 257 -9.01 -6.19 -24.47
CA ASP A 257 -9.06 -5.05 -25.38
C ASP A 257 -7.86 -4.12 -25.17
N PHE A 258 -6.98 -4.02 -26.17
CA PHE A 258 -5.78 -3.19 -26.08
C PHE A 258 -6.10 -1.69 -26.14
N PHE A 259 -7.18 -1.26 -26.82
CA PHE A 259 -7.57 0.14 -26.86
C PHE A 259 -7.97 0.65 -25.48
N ALA A 260 -8.72 -0.17 -24.73
CA ALA A 260 -9.10 0.15 -23.35
C ALA A 260 -7.86 0.28 -22.45
N LEU A 261 -6.90 -0.64 -22.55
CA LEU A 261 -5.71 -0.68 -21.67
C LEU A 261 -4.65 0.37 -22.01
N ILE A 262 -4.65 0.90 -23.23
CA ILE A 262 -3.76 1.98 -23.68
C ILE A 262 -4.40 3.35 -23.42
N GLY A 263 -5.68 3.53 -23.80
CA GLY A 263 -6.37 4.80 -23.72
C GLY A 263 -6.86 5.16 -22.30
N SER A 264 -7.02 4.17 -21.43
CA SER A 264 -7.57 4.32 -20.07
C SER A 264 -6.64 3.74 -19.01
N GLN A 265 -6.80 4.20 -17.75
CA GLN A 265 -6.10 3.69 -16.58
C GLN A 265 -7.08 3.25 -15.46
N ASP A 266 -8.25 2.77 -15.84
CA ASP A 266 -9.34 2.43 -14.92
C ASP A 266 -8.93 1.37 -13.88
N THR A 267 -8.13 0.37 -14.29
CA THR A 267 -7.60 -0.65 -13.40
C THR A 267 -6.65 -0.06 -12.34
N ALA A 268 -5.80 0.88 -12.72
CA ALA A 268 -4.92 1.58 -11.79
C ALA A 268 -5.71 2.44 -10.80
N VAL A 269 -6.76 3.13 -11.26
CA VAL A 269 -7.68 3.90 -10.40
C VAL A 269 -8.42 2.97 -9.44
N ALA A 270 -8.92 1.83 -9.90
CA ALA A 270 -9.58 0.84 -9.04
C ALA A 270 -8.64 0.29 -7.96
N ALA A 271 -7.40 -0.06 -8.34
CA ALA A 271 -6.38 -0.50 -7.39
C ALA A 271 -6.08 0.57 -6.34
N SER A 272 -5.92 1.83 -6.76
CA SER A 272 -5.73 2.98 -5.86
C SER A 272 -6.88 3.14 -4.87
N GLY A 273 -8.13 2.98 -5.32
CA GLY A 273 -9.31 3.01 -4.45
C GLY A 273 -9.28 1.95 -3.34
N GLN A 274 -8.76 0.75 -3.62
CA GLN A 274 -8.57 -0.28 -2.59
C GLN A 274 -7.44 0.08 -1.61
N LEU A 275 -6.34 0.64 -2.09
CA LEU A 275 -5.27 1.15 -1.23
C LEU A 275 -5.76 2.27 -0.32
N LYS A 276 -6.59 3.18 -0.82
CA LYS A 276 -7.25 4.22 -0.02
C LYS A 276 -8.14 3.60 1.07
N THR A 277 -8.90 2.57 0.76
CA THR A 277 -9.74 1.87 1.75
C THR A 277 -8.89 1.30 2.89
N LEU A 278 -7.75 0.67 2.57
CA LEU A 278 -6.78 0.22 3.58
C LEU A 278 -6.22 1.40 4.40
N ALA A 279 -5.87 2.51 3.76
CA ALA A 279 -5.39 3.71 4.46
C ALA A 279 -6.40 4.24 5.48
N VAL A 280 -7.69 4.26 5.14
CA VAL A 280 -8.78 4.63 6.07
C VAL A 280 -8.84 3.66 7.26
N THR A 281 -8.71 2.36 7.02
CA THR A 281 -8.63 1.35 8.09
C THR A 281 -7.44 1.62 9.02
N LEU A 282 -6.24 1.77 8.47
CA LEU A 282 -5.03 2.01 9.28
C LEU A 282 -5.09 3.34 10.05
N MET A 283 -5.70 4.39 9.47
CA MET A 283 -5.95 5.66 10.17
C MET A 283 -6.81 5.44 11.42
N LYS A 284 -7.87 4.66 11.31
CA LYS A 284 -8.74 4.33 12.45
C LYS A 284 -7.98 3.57 13.53
N LEU A 285 -7.22 2.55 13.19
CA LEU A 285 -6.40 1.78 14.14
C LEU A 285 -5.37 2.69 14.84
N ALA A 286 -4.70 3.52 14.08
CA ALA A 286 -3.71 4.47 14.60
C ALA A 286 -4.32 5.47 15.60
N ASN A 287 -5.49 6.02 15.28
CA ASN A 287 -6.18 6.96 16.15
C ASN A 287 -6.68 6.29 17.43
N ASP A 288 -7.24 5.09 17.36
CA ASP A 288 -7.66 4.35 18.54
C ASP A 288 -6.47 4.04 19.47
N LEU A 289 -5.33 3.60 18.91
CA LEU A 289 -4.11 3.38 19.69
C LEU A 289 -3.63 4.67 20.38
N ARG A 290 -3.65 5.80 19.69
CA ARG A 290 -3.28 7.11 20.24
C ARG A 290 -4.20 7.52 21.38
N TRP A 291 -5.51 7.33 21.24
CA TRP A 291 -6.48 7.59 22.28
C TRP A 291 -6.28 6.70 23.49
N MET A 292 -6.18 5.38 23.30
CA MET A 292 -5.98 4.43 24.41
C MET A 292 -4.67 4.68 25.16
N ASN A 293 -3.61 5.13 24.47
CA ASN A 293 -2.31 5.46 25.08
C ASN A 293 -2.22 6.88 25.63
N SER A 294 -3.25 7.71 25.47
CA SER A 294 -3.19 9.13 25.85
C SER A 294 -2.98 9.35 27.35
N GLY A 295 -2.21 10.34 27.71
CA GLY A 295 -1.93 10.69 29.10
C GLY A 295 -0.44 10.51 29.47
N PRO A 296 -0.09 9.68 30.48
CA PRO A 296 -0.90 8.69 31.22
C PRO A 296 -1.82 9.25 32.34
N LEU A 297 -1.61 10.48 32.79
CA LEU A 297 -2.38 11.01 33.93
C LEU A 297 -3.66 11.74 33.48
N ALA A 298 -3.55 12.68 32.52
CA ALA A 298 -4.63 13.52 32.05
C ALA A 298 -5.38 12.94 30.82
N GLY A 299 -5.06 11.74 30.38
CA GLY A 299 -5.71 11.04 29.28
C GLY A 299 -6.31 9.71 29.70
N LEU A 300 -6.63 8.85 28.73
CA LEU A 300 -7.27 7.55 28.99
C LEU A 300 -6.33 6.57 29.67
N GLY A 301 -5.08 6.47 29.19
CA GLY A 301 -4.06 5.61 29.77
C GLY A 301 -4.45 4.11 29.85
N GLU A 302 -5.28 3.61 28.93
CA GLU A 302 -5.74 2.22 28.91
C GLU A 302 -4.63 1.24 28.54
N ILE A 303 -3.72 1.71 27.68
CA ILE A 303 -2.53 0.96 27.26
C ILE A 303 -1.29 1.83 27.39
N GLU A 304 -0.14 1.19 27.36
CA GLU A 304 1.18 1.79 27.27
C GLU A 304 1.89 1.25 26.04
N LEU A 305 2.15 2.12 25.05
CA LEU A 305 2.97 1.80 23.87
C LEU A 305 4.45 1.82 24.24
N GLU A 306 5.24 1.07 23.51
CA GLU A 306 6.70 1.00 23.70
C GLU A 306 7.36 2.37 23.52
N ALA A 307 8.27 2.71 24.41
CA ALA A 307 9.08 3.92 24.37
C ALA A 307 10.23 3.76 23.34
N LEU A 308 10.00 4.18 22.12
CA LEU A 308 10.95 3.98 21.00
C LEU A 308 11.99 5.11 20.89
N GLN A 309 11.66 6.30 21.36
CA GLN A 309 12.54 7.47 21.31
C GLN A 309 12.10 8.54 22.32
N PRO A 310 12.97 9.48 22.71
CA PRO A 310 12.56 10.65 23.49
C PRO A 310 11.46 11.44 22.76
N GLY A 311 10.37 11.77 23.45
CA GLY A 311 9.19 12.37 22.85
C GLY A 311 9.20 13.91 22.79
N SER A 312 10.20 14.56 23.44
CA SER A 312 10.26 16.02 23.51
C SER A 312 11.69 16.51 23.72
N SER A 313 12.03 17.63 23.09
CA SER A 313 13.31 18.31 23.27
C SER A 313 13.40 19.12 24.57
N ILE A 314 12.25 19.43 25.21
CA ILE A 314 12.17 20.29 26.40
C ILE A 314 11.39 19.69 27.57
N MET A 315 10.73 18.54 27.40
CA MET A 315 9.97 17.84 28.44
C MET A 315 10.60 16.46 28.71
N PRO A 316 11.53 16.35 29.65
CA PRO A 316 12.18 15.07 29.96
C PRO A 316 11.14 14.01 30.39
N GLY A 317 11.30 12.79 29.90
CA GLY A 317 10.42 11.66 30.26
C GLY A 317 9.11 11.59 29.45
N LYS A 318 8.80 12.57 28.58
CA LYS A 318 7.65 12.50 27.68
C LYS A 318 7.93 11.51 26.56
N VAL A 319 7.02 10.55 26.35
CA VAL A 319 7.07 9.56 25.26
C VAL A 319 5.82 9.75 24.37
N ASN A 320 6.01 9.79 23.07
CA ASN A 320 4.94 9.98 22.10
C ASN A 320 4.62 8.66 21.37
N PRO A 321 3.36 8.47 20.89
CA PRO A 321 2.94 7.30 20.13
C PRO A 321 3.40 7.39 18.66
N VAL A 322 4.73 7.38 18.43
CA VAL A 322 5.34 7.74 17.14
C VAL A 322 4.97 6.83 15.98
N ILE A 323 4.74 5.54 16.22
CA ILE A 323 4.34 4.60 15.15
C ILE A 323 2.88 4.86 14.72
N PRO A 324 1.89 4.99 15.62
CA PRO A 324 0.56 5.46 15.22
C PRO A 324 0.55 6.83 14.52
N GLU A 325 1.40 7.78 14.92
CA GLU A 325 1.53 9.07 14.26
C GLU A 325 2.04 8.91 12.82
N ALA A 326 3.10 8.13 12.61
CA ALA A 326 3.62 7.81 11.29
C ALA A 326 2.56 7.10 10.42
N THR A 327 1.79 6.19 11.00
CA THR A 327 0.69 5.48 10.32
C THR A 327 -0.39 6.45 9.85
N ALA A 328 -0.77 7.42 10.67
CA ALA A 328 -1.74 8.46 10.31
C ALA A 328 -1.23 9.34 9.16
N MET A 329 0.06 9.71 9.16
CA MET A 329 0.67 10.47 8.05
C MET A 329 0.70 9.67 6.75
N VAL A 330 1.06 8.38 6.80
CA VAL A 330 1.01 7.49 5.64
C VAL A 330 -0.40 7.40 5.07
N ALA A 331 -1.41 7.22 5.93
CA ALA A 331 -2.81 7.17 5.49
C ALA A 331 -3.24 8.46 4.78
N ALA A 332 -2.88 9.62 5.32
CA ALA A 332 -3.16 10.90 4.69
C ALA A 332 -2.47 11.04 3.33
N GLN A 333 -1.20 10.64 3.22
CA GLN A 333 -0.46 10.67 1.96
C GLN A 333 -1.09 9.77 0.89
N VAL A 334 -1.47 8.54 1.24
CA VAL A 334 -2.12 7.60 0.31
C VAL A 334 -3.46 8.14 -0.20
N ILE A 335 -4.26 8.80 0.65
CA ILE A 335 -5.50 9.47 0.24
C ILE A 335 -5.20 10.60 -0.77
N GLY A 336 -4.15 11.38 -0.55
CA GLY A 336 -3.70 12.41 -1.50
C GLY A 336 -3.23 11.82 -2.84
N ASN A 337 -2.48 10.73 -2.81
CA ASN A 337 -2.03 10.01 -4.01
C ASN A 337 -3.22 9.46 -4.80
N ASP A 338 -4.24 8.92 -4.14
CA ASP A 338 -5.47 8.45 -4.79
C ASP A 338 -6.20 9.57 -5.56
N ALA A 339 -6.26 10.77 -4.99
CA ALA A 339 -6.83 11.92 -5.69
C ALA A 339 -6.02 12.29 -6.95
N ALA A 340 -4.69 12.28 -6.87
CA ALA A 340 -3.81 12.51 -8.03
C ALA A 340 -4.01 11.44 -9.11
N ILE A 341 -4.10 10.17 -8.72
CA ILE A 341 -4.34 9.04 -9.63
C ILE A 341 -5.71 9.16 -10.31
N ALA A 342 -6.75 9.56 -9.59
CA ALA A 342 -8.09 9.75 -10.16
C ALA A 342 -8.08 10.86 -11.22
N VAL A 343 -7.41 11.99 -10.97
CA VAL A 343 -7.25 13.08 -11.96
C VAL A 343 -6.43 12.61 -13.16
N ALA A 344 -5.35 11.87 -12.94
CA ALA A 344 -4.53 11.31 -14.01
C ALA A 344 -5.30 10.27 -14.84
N GLY A 345 -6.10 9.42 -14.20
CA GLY A 345 -6.92 8.40 -14.87
C GLY A 345 -7.93 9.01 -15.83
N GLN A 346 -8.64 10.08 -15.42
CA GLN A 346 -9.61 10.76 -16.29
C GLN A 346 -8.99 11.57 -17.45
N SER A 347 -7.66 11.74 -17.47
CA SER A 347 -6.94 12.58 -18.45
C SER A 347 -6.56 11.83 -19.73
N GLY A 348 -7.06 10.61 -19.96
CA GLY A 348 -6.93 9.89 -21.22
C GLY A 348 -7.69 10.59 -22.34
N ASN A 349 -7.05 10.73 -23.51
CA ASN A 349 -7.68 11.31 -24.69
C ASN A 349 -7.46 10.37 -25.87
N PHE A 350 -8.56 9.94 -26.51
CA PHE A 350 -8.54 8.98 -27.61
C PHE A 350 -7.75 7.71 -27.23
N GLU A 351 -6.76 7.35 -27.97
CA GLU A 351 -6.05 6.07 -27.87
C GLU A 351 -4.86 6.07 -26.92
N LEU A 352 -4.68 7.11 -26.06
CA LEU A 352 -3.57 7.13 -25.09
C LEU A 352 -3.89 7.99 -23.87
N ASN A 353 -3.60 7.47 -22.67
CA ASN A 353 -3.46 8.27 -21.47
C ASN A 353 -2.02 8.80 -21.38
N VAL A 354 -1.86 10.10 -21.17
CA VAL A 354 -0.55 10.77 -21.13
C VAL A 354 -0.17 11.32 -19.74
N MET A 355 -0.59 10.62 -18.68
CA MET A 355 -0.15 10.84 -17.29
C MET A 355 0.41 9.57 -16.64
N LEU A 356 0.91 8.64 -17.44
CA LEU A 356 1.33 7.31 -17.03
C LEU A 356 2.44 7.32 -15.95
N PRO A 357 3.51 8.14 -16.07
CA PRO A 357 4.54 8.17 -15.03
C PRO A 357 4.02 8.64 -13.66
N LEU A 358 3.09 9.60 -13.63
CA LEU A 358 2.44 10.08 -12.41
C LEU A 358 1.59 8.99 -11.76
N VAL A 359 0.82 8.23 -12.56
CA VAL A 359 0.03 7.08 -12.08
C VAL A 359 0.96 6.03 -11.46
N ALA A 360 2.03 5.66 -12.17
CA ALA A 360 3.01 4.68 -11.69
C ALA A 360 3.63 5.08 -10.35
N ASP A 361 4.13 6.31 -10.25
CA ASP A 361 4.80 6.81 -9.05
C ASP A 361 3.87 6.82 -7.84
N ASN A 362 2.70 7.46 -7.94
CA ASN A 362 1.77 7.57 -6.82
C ASN A 362 1.23 6.21 -6.36
N LEU A 363 0.97 5.29 -7.30
CA LEU A 363 0.44 3.96 -6.99
C LEU A 363 1.48 3.10 -6.27
N LEU A 364 2.70 3.03 -6.81
CA LEU A 364 3.79 2.25 -6.21
C LEU A 364 4.26 2.83 -4.88
N HIS A 365 4.32 4.16 -4.75
CA HIS A 365 4.63 4.82 -3.50
C HIS A 365 3.58 4.49 -2.43
N SER A 366 2.30 4.51 -2.78
CA SER A 366 1.21 4.12 -1.86
C SER A 366 1.35 2.68 -1.38
N ILE A 367 1.65 1.73 -2.27
CA ILE A 367 1.86 0.32 -1.91
C ILE A 367 3.05 0.18 -0.96
N GLN A 368 4.18 0.83 -1.28
CA GLN A 368 5.39 0.80 -0.45
C GLN A 368 5.13 1.35 0.96
N LEU A 369 4.50 2.52 1.06
CA LEU A 369 4.17 3.15 2.34
C LEU A 369 3.25 2.26 3.18
N LEU A 370 2.18 1.72 2.59
CA LEU A 370 1.22 0.86 3.29
C LEU A 370 1.85 -0.46 3.75
N ALA A 371 2.68 -1.10 2.92
CA ALA A 371 3.37 -2.32 3.29
C ALA A 371 4.34 -2.11 4.46
N ASN A 372 5.14 -1.05 4.39
CA ASN A 372 6.13 -0.74 5.42
C ASN A 372 5.46 -0.36 6.75
N VAL A 373 4.45 0.53 6.72
CA VAL A 373 3.79 0.99 7.96
C VAL A 373 2.95 -0.11 8.60
N SER A 374 2.37 -1.03 7.81
CA SER A 374 1.64 -2.19 8.35
C SER A 374 2.57 -3.09 9.18
N ARG A 375 3.79 -3.33 8.73
CA ARG A 375 4.80 -4.07 9.51
C ARG A 375 5.23 -3.32 10.77
N LEU A 376 5.51 -2.01 10.65
CA LEU A 376 5.87 -1.19 11.80
C LEU A 376 4.76 -1.15 12.85
N LEU A 377 3.51 -1.02 12.42
CA LEU A 377 2.35 -1.02 13.31
C LEU A 377 2.20 -2.37 14.02
N ALA A 378 2.39 -3.48 13.30
CA ALA A 378 2.40 -4.82 13.88
C ALA A 378 3.49 -4.97 14.95
N ASP A 379 4.75 -4.73 14.56
CA ASP A 379 5.91 -5.11 15.36
C ASP A 379 6.19 -4.14 16.52
N LYS A 380 5.96 -2.84 16.31
CA LYS A 380 6.37 -1.77 17.24
C LYS A 380 5.23 -1.05 17.95
N ALA A 381 3.99 -1.45 17.68
CA ALA A 381 2.83 -0.91 18.38
C ALA A 381 1.91 -2.01 18.91
N ILE A 382 1.41 -2.90 18.03
CA ILE A 382 0.44 -3.93 18.43
C ILE A 382 1.11 -5.02 19.29
N ALA A 383 2.22 -5.60 18.84
CA ALA A 383 2.88 -6.69 19.56
C ALA A 383 3.36 -6.27 20.95
N SER A 384 3.85 -5.03 21.10
CA SER A 384 4.59 -4.58 22.27
C SER A 384 3.77 -3.83 23.32
N PHE A 385 2.54 -3.36 23.02
CA PHE A 385 1.80 -2.59 24.01
C PHE A 385 1.44 -3.41 25.24
N LYS A 386 1.36 -2.72 26.40
CA LYS A 386 0.92 -3.26 27.68
C LYS A 386 -0.45 -2.70 28.05
N VAL A 387 -1.25 -3.50 28.74
CA VAL A 387 -2.56 -3.07 29.24
C VAL A 387 -2.44 -2.52 30.66
N ASN A 388 -2.99 -1.33 30.91
CA ASN A 388 -3.07 -0.74 32.25
C ASN A 388 -4.34 -1.20 32.97
N GLN A 389 -4.30 -2.41 33.51
CA GLN A 389 -5.46 -3.04 34.16
C GLN A 389 -6.10 -2.15 35.24
N GLY A 390 -5.29 -1.45 36.04
CA GLY A 390 -5.78 -0.55 37.09
C GLY A 390 -6.68 0.55 36.54
N LYS A 391 -6.30 1.18 35.42
CA LYS A 391 -7.11 2.21 34.73
C LYS A 391 -8.40 1.64 34.17
N LEU A 392 -8.34 0.46 33.57
CA LEU A 392 -9.56 -0.21 33.06
C LEU A 392 -10.54 -0.52 34.18
N SER A 393 -10.07 -1.10 35.28
CA SER A 393 -10.91 -1.48 36.43
C SER A 393 -11.52 -0.26 37.12
N GLU A 394 -10.76 0.83 37.29
CA GLU A 394 -11.25 2.08 37.87
C GLU A 394 -12.38 2.69 37.03
N ALA A 395 -12.19 2.75 35.71
CA ALA A 395 -13.18 3.28 34.76
C ALA A 395 -14.47 2.44 34.77
N LEU A 396 -14.35 1.10 34.74
CA LEU A 396 -15.48 0.19 34.82
C LEU A 396 -16.27 0.34 36.11
N ALA A 397 -15.60 0.40 37.26
CA ALA A 397 -16.25 0.50 38.57
C ALA A 397 -17.12 1.78 38.74
N ARG A 398 -16.74 2.83 38.02
CA ARG A 398 -17.42 4.13 38.03
C ARG A 398 -18.42 4.32 36.87
N ASN A 399 -18.50 3.38 35.94
CA ASN A 399 -19.34 3.53 34.74
C ASN A 399 -20.86 3.36 35.08
N PRO A 400 -21.66 4.42 35.14
CA PRO A 400 -23.06 4.35 35.47
C PRO A 400 -23.90 3.71 34.36
N ILE A 401 -23.38 3.58 33.14
CA ILE A 401 -24.08 2.98 32.00
C ILE A 401 -24.28 1.46 32.17
N LEU A 402 -23.53 0.82 33.08
CA LEU A 402 -23.71 -0.59 33.45
C LEU A 402 -25.16 -0.87 33.90
N VAL A 403 -25.89 0.11 34.45
CA VAL A 403 -27.31 -0.01 34.81
C VAL A 403 -28.21 -0.46 33.66
N THR A 404 -27.76 -0.28 32.42
CA THR A 404 -28.49 -0.76 31.21
C THR A 404 -28.82 -2.25 31.31
N ALA A 405 -28.00 -3.05 31.97
CA ALA A 405 -28.23 -4.46 32.24
C ALA A 405 -29.48 -4.73 33.12
N LEU A 406 -29.91 -3.75 33.87
CA LEU A 406 -31.09 -3.84 34.71
C LEU A 406 -32.39 -3.48 33.99
N ASN A 407 -32.34 -2.88 32.77
CA ASN A 407 -33.52 -2.45 32.02
C ASN A 407 -34.63 -3.52 31.89
N PRO A 408 -34.31 -4.80 31.62
CA PRO A 408 -35.35 -5.85 31.54
C PRO A 408 -36.05 -6.13 32.85
N ILE A 409 -35.45 -5.76 34.00
CA ILE A 409 -35.96 -6.07 35.36
C ILE A 409 -36.67 -4.87 35.96
N ILE A 410 -36.06 -3.66 35.88
CA ILE A 410 -36.55 -2.46 36.56
C ILE A 410 -37.17 -1.43 35.63
N GLY A 411 -37.07 -1.64 34.34
CA GLY A 411 -37.52 -0.72 33.30
C GLY A 411 -36.51 0.43 33.03
N TYR A 412 -36.56 0.99 31.81
CA TYR A 412 -35.65 2.05 31.33
C TYR A 412 -35.68 3.32 32.22
N GLN A 413 -36.88 3.76 32.61
CA GLN A 413 -37.03 5.01 33.37
C GLN A 413 -36.34 4.93 34.74
N LYS A 414 -36.52 3.83 35.45
CA LYS A 414 -35.90 3.59 36.75
C LYS A 414 -34.39 3.46 36.64
N ALA A 415 -33.90 2.74 35.61
CA ALA A 415 -32.48 2.63 35.32
C ALA A 415 -31.86 4.00 35.01
N ALA A 416 -32.51 4.86 34.23
CA ALA A 416 -32.05 6.22 33.92
C ALA A 416 -31.95 7.10 35.17
N GLU A 417 -32.87 6.97 36.13
CA GLU A 417 -32.83 7.70 37.41
C GLU A 417 -31.62 7.27 38.25
N ILE A 418 -31.38 5.96 38.35
CA ILE A 418 -30.23 5.37 39.04
C ILE A 418 -28.91 5.82 38.42
N ALA A 419 -28.80 5.79 37.07
CA ALA A 419 -27.60 6.27 36.36
C ALA A 419 -27.31 7.74 36.65
N LYS A 420 -28.33 8.61 36.56
CA LYS A 420 -28.20 10.06 36.84
C LYS A 420 -27.78 10.30 38.29
N GLN A 421 -28.31 9.56 39.25
CA GLN A 421 -27.95 9.68 40.66
C GLN A 421 -26.50 9.24 40.89
N ALA A 422 -26.09 8.07 40.36
CA ALA A 422 -24.71 7.58 40.45
C ALA A 422 -23.69 8.55 39.85
N TYR A 423 -24.00 9.10 38.67
CA TYR A 423 -23.17 10.09 38.04
C TYR A 423 -23.05 11.39 38.87
N ARG A 424 -24.17 11.94 39.32
CA ARG A 424 -24.17 13.19 40.11
C ARG A 424 -23.45 13.04 41.45
N GLU A 425 -23.54 11.89 42.08
CA GLU A 425 -22.97 11.62 43.41
C GLU A 425 -21.55 11.04 43.32
N GLY A 426 -21.05 10.69 42.11
CA GLY A 426 -19.76 10.05 41.93
C GLY A 426 -19.65 8.67 42.61
N ARG A 427 -20.75 7.96 42.75
CA ARG A 427 -20.85 6.68 43.48
C ARG A 427 -20.92 5.49 42.50
N PRO A 428 -20.42 4.32 42.94
CA PRO A 428 -20.61 3.10 42.18
C PRO A 428 -22.08 2.82 41.89
N ILE A 429 -22.38 2.36 40.68
CA ILE A 429 -23.77 2.10 40.24
C ILE A 429 -24.46 1.05 41.09
N ILE A 430 -23.71 0.06 41.60
CA ILE A 430 -24.24 -1.03 42.44
C ILE A 430 -24.81 -0.51 43.75
N ASP A 431 -24.16 0.49 44.38
CA ASP A 431 -24.59 1.03 45.66
C ASP A 431 -25.88 1.85 45.49
N VAL A 432 -25.96 2.62 44.40
CA VAL A 432 -27.17 3.39 44.07
C VAL A 432 -28.33 2.48 43.67
N ALA A 433 -28.05 1.40 42.92
CA ALA A 433 -29.05 0.41 42.54
C ALA A 433 -29.60 -0.34 43.76
N LEU A 434 -28.77 -0.68 44.75
CA LEU A 434 -29.18 -1.31 46.00
C LEU A 434 -30.17 -0.45 46.82
N GLU A 435 -29.94 0.87 46.83
CA GLU A 435 -30.84 1.81 47.53
C GLU A 435 -32.17 2.04 46.81
N ASN A 436 -32.22 1.85 45.51
CA ASN A 436 -33.34 2.23 44.66
C ASN A 436 -34.11 1.05 44.05
N THR A 437 -33.75 -0.20 44.37
CA THR A 437 -34.43 -1.41 43.87
C THR A 437 -34.63 -2.42 45.00
N ASP A 438 -35.49 -3.40 44.76
CA ASP A 438 -35.71 -4.54 45.68
C ASP A 438 -34.71 -5.68 45.43
N LEU A 439 -33.64 -5.46 44.61
CA LEU A 439 -32.62 -6.44 44.32
C LEU A 439 -31.55 -6.43 45.42
N ASP A 440 -31.18 -7.62 45.89
CA ASP A 440 -30.09 -7.76 46.85
C ASP A 440 -28.73 -7.56 46.17
N ARG A 441 -27.68 -7.33 46.97
CA ARG A 441 -26.30 -7.09 46.50
C ARG A 441 -25.77 -8.26 45.65
N ALA A 442 -26.02 -9.49 46.07
CA ALA A 442 -25.55 -10.68 45.37
C ALA A 442 -26.15 -10.78 43.95
N ARG A 443 -27.43 -10.45 43.83
CA ARG A 443 -28.09 -10.41 42.52
C ARG A 443 -27.60 -9.26 41.65
N LEU A 444 -27.38 -8.08 42.23
CA LEU A 444 -26.83 -6.93 41.52
C LEU A 444 -25.40 -7.20 41.03
N GLU A 445 -24.54 -7.83 41.82
CA GLU A 445 -23.17 -8.22 41.42
C GLU A 445 -23.17 -9.16 40.21
N VAL A 446 -24.11 -10.08 40.12
CA VAL A 446 -24.27 -11.00 38.99
C VAL A 446 -24.76 -10.26 37.74
N LEU A 447 -25.73 -9.36 37.89
CA LEU A 447 -26.36 -8.65 36.78
C LEU A 447 -25.47 -7.53 36.21
N LEU A 448 -24.66 -6.88 37.04
CA LEU A 448 -23.78 -5.78 36.69
C LEU A 448 -22.34 -6.24 36.46
N ASP A 449 -22.06 -7.56 36.44
CA ASP A 449 -20.74 -8.10 36.18
C ASP A 449 -20.26 -7.69 34.77
N PRO A 450 -19.27 -6.82 34.67
CA PRO A 450 -18.83 -6.32 33.37
C PRO A 450 -18.35 -7.43 32.42
N GLU A 451 -17.83 -8.53 32.96
CA GLU A 451 -17.33 -9.65 32.14
C GLU A 451 -18.49 -10.37 31.44
N LYS A 452 -19.59 -10.64 32.17
CA LYS A 452 -20.80 -11.28 31.62
C LYS A 452 -21.43 -10.39 30.53
N LEU A 453 -21.45 -9.08 30.75
CA LEU A 453 -22.02 -8.12 29.80
C LEU A 453 -21.30 -8.06 28.46
N THR A 454 -20.09 -8.59 28.36
CA THR A 454 -19.34 -8.68 27.09
C THR A 454 -19.81 -9.82 26.18
N ALA A 455 -20.56 -10.79 26.71
CA ALA A 455 -21.02 -11.96 25.97
C ALA A 455 -22.32 -11.71 25.18
N GLY A 456 -23.03 -10.61 25.45
CA GLY A 456 -24.32 -10.32 24.87
C GLY A 456 -25.45 -11.20 25.45
N GLY A 457 -26.64 -11.10 24.86
CA GLY A 457 -27.81 -11.85 25.30
C GLY A 457 -28.66 -11.09 26.32
N LEU A 458 -29.66 -11.81 26.89
CA LEU A 458 -30.60 -11.32 27.93
C LEU A 458 -30.13 -11.73 29.32
#